data_582a76cf3ee562a25e9581db11cb8e92
#
_entry.id   582a76cf3ee562a25e9581db11cb8e92
#
_cell.length_a   1.000
_cell.length_b   1.000
_cell.length_c   1.000
_cell.angle_alpha   90.00
_cell.angle_beta   90.00
_cell.angle_gamma   90.00
#
_symmetry.space_group_name_H-M   'P 1'
#
loop_
_entity.id
_entity.type
_entity.pdbx_description
1 polymer ?
#
loop_
_entity_poly.entity_id
_entity_poly.type
_entity_poly.pdbx_seq_one_letter_code
_entity_poly.pdbx_strand_id
1 'polypeptide(L)'
;MKKFAFGASKFFLGSVFGCVFVLLLFFTQCTYAKKQTFLLSNIALLLFGIALFVLFLSLDRLQQVKLSWHRPTVSSDVLIYGLCLLLFSAQLYISYNIYFETGWDAGLLTENARNLMHKQSVDIRYFSNYPNNLLYFFFELFVFKLNKYFSIFSDTQQALCVITVNCALNTLSCLLVYKTAAQLTRKLYAFFGFFLAVLSFGLSPWNVICYTDALGLIFPILTLYVFIRPAKHKWLSYVLSAIIGTLGYFIKPQCFILLIAVFLIEGIYALSEKHLLKPLLLSLLTVAITFFAVKAGTGFLCSHYHIQLDNEQSFGIAHFWMMGLNPETKGVYSAEDVRYSRSFVTASERTQANIAVGKQRLQEMGFFGTLKQLARKMLTLYNDGTFAWGKEGTFFQTVFDPPNTKAAPFLRSIYYPDGSRYLYFTTFEQFIWLMILLLGAAGLFSSFSHKHAKTLNILWLTWIGLTVFELLFEVRARYLYTNVPLFCVLAAVGIENIRRLFCRITEKLSARLPAKKSV
;
A
#
# COMPACT_ATOMS: atom_id res chain seq x y z
N MET A 1 -3.79 34.54 -1.29
CA MET A 1 -4.18 33.26 -1.90
C MET A 1 -3.44 32.04 -1.33
N LYS A 2 -2.09 31.95 -1.29
CA LYS A 2 -1.38 30.76 -0.76
C LYS A 2 -1.79 30.37 0.67
N LYS A 3 -1.87 31.33 1.62
CA LYS A 3 -2.29 31.04 3.01
C LYS A 3 -3.74 30.55 3.13
N PHE A 4 -4.65 31.06 2.31
CA PHE A 4 -6.06 30.65 2.30
C PHE A 4 -6.22 29.23 1.71
N ALA A 5 -5.58 28.94 0.57
CA ALA A 5 -5.57 27.61 -0.02
C ALA A 5 -4.99 26.56 0.94
N PHE A 6 -3.92 26.90 1.67
CA PHE A 6 -3.36 26.03 2.71
C PHE A 6 -4.30 25.85 3.91
N GLY A 7 -5.01 26.90 4.34
CA GLY A 7 -5.99 26.80 5.42
C GLY A 7 -7.16 25.89 5.04
N ALA A 8 -7.70 26.06 3.83
CA ALA A 8 -8.80 25.24 3.30
C ALA A 8 -8.38 23.77 3.12
N SER A 9 -7.16 23.51 2.60
CA SER A 9 -6.66 22.14 2.48
C SER A 9 -6.43 21.46 3.84
N LYS A 10 -5.93 22.19 4.86
CA LYS A 10 -5.81 21.67 6.23
C LYS A 10 -7.17 21.29 6.82
N PHE A 11 -8.17 22.15 6.65
CA PHE A 11 -9.51 21.89 7.16
C PHE A 11 -10.12 20.67 6.47
N PHE A 12 -10.04 20.59 5.15
CA PHE A 12 -10.56 19.47 4.38
C PHE A 12 -9.87 18.16 4.78
N LEU A 13 -8.54 18.16 4.85
CA LEU A 13 -7.75 17.01 5.29
C LEU A 13 -8.09 16.59 6.70
N GLY A 14 -8.12 17.52 7.64
CA GLY A 14 -8.50 17.25 9.03
C GLY A 14 -9.90 16.66 9.14
N SER A 15 -10.84 17.12 8.31
CA SER A 15 -12.20 16.58 8.27
C SER A 15 -12.24 15.15 7.74
N VAL A 16 -11.56 14.86 6.63
CA VAL A 16 -11.48 13.50 6.07
C VAL A 16 -10.87 12.53 7.09
N PHE A 17 -9.73 12.89 7.70
CA PHE A 17 -9.10 12.04 8.71
C PHE A 17 -9.92 11.94 9.99
N GLY A 18 -10.56 13.02 10.41
CA GLY A 18 -11.51 12.99 11.52
C GLY A 18 -12.63 11.99 11.27
N CYS A 19 -13.24 12.00 10.08
CA CYS A 19 -14.25 11.03 9.69
C CYS A 19 -13.73 9.59 9.70
N VAL A 20 -12.53 9.34 9.13
CA VAL A 20 -11.91 8.01 9.15
C VAL A 20 -11.74 7.53 10.60
N PHE A 21 -11.14 8.34 11.47
CA PHE A 21 -10.92 7.95 12.86
C PHE A 21 -12.23 7.76 13.64
N VAL A 22 -13.22 8.62 13.46
CA VAL A 22 -14.53 8.44 14.10
C VAL A 22 -15.15 7.12 13.67
N LEU A 23 -15.15 6.81 12.38
CA LEU A 23 -15.67 5.52 11.88
C LEU A 23 -14.90 4.34 12.46
N LEU A 24 -13.56 4.38 12.47
CA LEU A 24 -12.73 3.30 13.02
C LEU A 24 -12.91 3.11 14.52
N LEU A 25 -13.18 4.18 15.28
CA LEU A 25 -13.38 4.10 16.73
C LEU A 25 -14.71 3.45 17.09
N PHE A 26 -15.78 3.84 16.40
CA PHE A 26 -17.14 3.37 16.73
C PHE A 26 -17.53 2.06 16.05
N PHE A 27 -16.89 1.71 14.93
CA PHE A 27 -17.17 0.51 14.18
C PHE A 27 -15.97 -0.43 14.18
N THR A 28 -15.99 -1.43 15.05
CA THR A 28 -14.87 -2.38 15.25
C THR A 28 -14.87 -3.55 14.28
N GLN A 29 -15.76 -3.57 13.28
CA GLN A 29 -15.86 -4.70 12.35
C GLN A 29 -15.79 -4.25 10.91
N CYS A 30 -14.94 -4.94 10.14
CA CYS A 30 -14.93 -4.82 8.70
C CYS A 30 -16.30 -5.22 8.11
N THR A 31 -16.69 -4.59 7.02
CA THR A 31 -17.97 -4.83 6.33
C THR A 31 -17.93 -5.99 5.34
N TYR A 32 -16.84 -6.75 5.25
CA TYR A 32 -16.73 -7.96 4.43
C TYR A 32 -17.73 -9.04 4.82
N ALA A 33 -18.08 -9.90 3.87
CA ALA A 33 -18.82 -11.13 4.15
C ALA A 33 -18.04 -12.06 5.09
N LYS A 34 -16.70 -12.16 4.90
CA LYS A 34 -15.77 -12.81 5.82
C LYS A 34 -15.08 -11.73 6.65
N LYS A 35 -15.46 -11.57 7.89
CA LYS A 35 -14.93 -10.54 8.80
C LYS A 35 -13.56 -10.93 9.34
N GLN A 36 -12.68 -9.96 9.47
CA GLN A 36 -11.51 -10.07 10.34
C GLN A 36 -11.93 -9.82 11.79
N THR A 37 -11.35 -10.56 12.72
CA THR A 37 -11.63 -10.45 14.15
C THR A 37 -10.38 -10.04 14.91
N PHE A 38 -10.58 -9.27 15.98
CA PHE A 38 -9.52 -8.76 16.84
C PHE A 38 -9.87 -9.05 18.32
N LEU A 39 -8.86 -9.28 19.16
CA LEU A 39 -9.03 -9.48 20.60
C LEU A 39 -9.53 -8.23 21.32
N LEU A 40 -9.11 -7.05 20.86
CA LEU A 40 -9.40 -5.78 21.48
C LEU A 40 -10.09 -4.84 20.49
N SER A 41 -10.93 -3.94 21.00
CA SER A 41 -11.52 -2.88 20.18
C SER A 41 -10.47 -1.87 19.68
N ASN A 42 -10.74 -1.20 18.59
CA ASN A 42 -9.86 -0.16 18.05
C ASN A 42 -9.58 0.95 19.08
N ILE A 43 -10.57 1.30 19.93
CA ILE A 43 -10.40 2.27 21.02
C ILE A 43 -9.34 1.77 22.00
N ALA A 44 -9.46 0.52 22.45
CA ALA A 44 -8.49 -0.07 23.38
C ALA A 44 -7.09 -0.13 22.79
N LEU A 45 -6.97 -0.53 21.52
CA LEU A 45 -5.69 -0.58 20.81
C LEU A 45 -5.06 0.80 20.67
N LEU A 46 -5.84 1.83 20.32
CA LEU A 46 -5.35 3.21 20.21
C LEU A 46 -4.94 3.79 21.55
N LEU A 47 -5.74 3.59 22.61
CA LEU A 47 -5.39 4.05 23.96
C LEU A 47 -4.10 3.39 24.46
N PHE A 48 -3.95 2.08 24.24
CA PHE A 48 -2.71 1.37 24.55
C PHE A 48 -1.51 1.93 23.78
N GLY A 49 -1.67 2.15 22.47
CA GLY A 49 -0.62 2.73 21.64
C GLY A 49 -0.24 4.15 22.04
N ILE A 50 -1.21 5.00 22.37
CA ILE A 50 -0.96 6.36 22.88
C ILE A 50 -0.21 6.28 24.21
N ALA A 51 -0.61 5.40 25.13
CA ALA A 51 0.07 5.22 26.42
C ALA A 51 1.54 4.79 26.23
N LEU A 52 1.80 3.80 25.37
CA LEU A 52 3.17 3.38 25.04
C LEU A 52 3.98 4.52 24.41
N PHE A 53 3.37 5.31 23.54
CA PHE A 53 4.06 6.41 22.89
C PHE A 53 4.37 7.57 23.87
N VAL A 54 3.46 7.89 24.77
CA VAL A 54 3.69 8.88 25.85
C VAL A 54 4.79 8.39 26.79
N LEU A 55 4.80 7.11 27.16
CA LEU A 55 5.87 6.50 27.95
C LEU A 55 7.22 6.63 27.23
N PHE A 56 7.29 6.30 25.96
CA PHE A 56 8.48 6.47 25.13
C PHE A 56 9.00 7.92 25.15
N LEU A 57 8.12 8.90 24.92
CA LEU A 57 8.49 10.32 24.94
C LEU A 57 8.98 10.78 26.31
N SER A 58 8.40 10.25 27.39
CA SER A 58 8.79 10.56 28.75
C SER A 58 10.18 9.99 29.07
N LEU A 59 10.46 8.76 28.65
CA LEU A 59 11.78 8.12 28.81
C LEU A 59 12.86 8.83 27.97
N ASP A 60 12.58 9.20 26.73
CA ASP A 60 13.49 9.98 25.87
C ASP A 60 13.90 11.30 26.54
N ARG A 61 12.95 11.98 27.19
CA ARG A 61 13.23 13.21 27.94
C ARG A 61 14.09 12.97 29.16
N LEU A 62 13.84 11.93 29.96
CA LEU A 62 14.63 11.58 31.13
C LEU A 62 16.08 11.22 30.75
N GLN A 63 16.28 10.53 29.64
CA GLN A 63 17.60 10.18 29.12
C GLN A 63 18.40 11.41 28.67
N GLN A 64 17.74 12.39 28.02
CA GLN A 64 18.42 13.64 27.62
C GLN A 64 18.94 14.46 28.81
N VAL A 65 18.33 14.31 29.98
CA VAL A 65 18.76 14.99 31.22
C VAL A 65 19.88 14.23 31.93
N LYS A 66 20.02 12.91 31.72
CA LYS A 66 20.90 12.07 32.57
C LYS A 66 22.08 11.39 31.85
N LEU A 67 22.09 11.26 30.53
CA LEU A 67 23.13 10.45 29.85
C LEU A 67 23.72 11.15 28.63
N SER A 68 25.01 11.52 28.74
CA SER A 68 25.94 11.57 27.60
C SER A 68 26.27 10.13 27.17
N TRP A 69 25.33 9.47 26.49
CA TRP A 69 25.59 8.13 25.97
C TRP A 69 26.67 8.19 24.89
N HIS A 70 27.66 7.33 25.04
CA HIS A 70 28.65 7.05 23.99
C HIS A 70 27.89 6.79 22.68
N ARG A 71 28.14 7.63 21.67
CA ARG A 71 27.56 7.43 20.32
C ARG A 71 28.01 6.08 19.82
N PRO A 72 27.08 5.21 19.35
CA PRO A 72 27.49 3.92 18.81
C PRO A 72 28.53 4.15 17.69
N THR A 73 29.61 3.41 17.74
CA THR A 73 30.72 3.48 16.76
C THR A 73 30.31 2.98 15.38
N VAL A 74 29.20 2.26 15.28
CA VAL A 74 28.64 1.75 14.02
C VAL A 74 27.81 2.82 13.31
N SER A 75 28.09 3.06 12.05
CA SER A 75 27.30 3.97 11.22
C SER A 75 25.84 3.47 11.14
N SER A 76 24.89 4.40 11.27
CA SER A 76 23.44 4.07 11.19
C SER A 76 23.06 3.36 9.88
N ASP A 77 23.81 3.59 8.81
CA ASP A 77 23.56 2.95 7.52
C ASP A 77 24.01 1.49 7.51
N VAL A 78 25.14 1.16 8.14
CA VAL A 78 25.60 -0.23 8.30
C VAL A 78 24.60 -1.04 9.13
N LEU A 79 24.09 -0.46 10.22
CA LEU A 79 23.07 -1.11 11.05
C LEU A 79 21.80 -1.42 10.21
N ILE A 80 21.30 -0.45 9.42
CA ILE A 80 20.11 -0.65 8.58
C ILE A 80 20.33 -1.74 7.53
N TYR A 81 21.48 -1.79 6.88
CA TYR A 81 21.77 -2.85 5.92
C TYR A 81 21.84 -4.23 6.58
N GLY A 82 22.42 -4.34 7.78
CA GLY A 82 22.40 -5.56 8.57
C GLY A 82 20.98 -6.01 8.94
N LEU A 83 20.12 -5.06 9.36
CA LEU A 83 18.71 -5.32 9.65
C LEU A 83 17.91 -5.73 8.39
N CYS A 84 18.20 -5.16 7.23
CA CYS A 84 17.60 -5.57 5.95
C CYS A 84 18.00 -7.02 5.60
N LEU A 85 19.25 -7.40 5.80
CA LEU A 85 19.69 -8.79 5.56
C LEU A 85 18.98 -9.77 6.50
N LEU A 86 18.85 -9.43 7.77
CA LEU A 86 18.10 -10.23 8.75
C LEU A 86 16.62 -10.31 8.38
N LEU A 87 16.02 -9.20 7.97
CA LEU A 87 14.62 -9.16 7.51
C LEU A 87 14.41 -10.07 6.30
N PHE A 88 15.26 -9.95 5.28
CA PHE A 88 15.18 -10.80 4.08
C PHE A 88 15.28 -12.29 4.43
N SER A 89 16.23 -12.66 5.29
CA SER A 89 16.39 -14.03 5.76
C SER A 89 15.15 -14.53 6.54
N ALA A 90 14.58 -13.68 7.40
CA ALA A 90 13.37 -13.99 8.15
C ALA A 90 12.15 -14.15 7.20
N GLN A 91 12.01 -13.26 6.22
CA GLN A 91 10.96 -13.35 5.21
C GLN A 91 11.03 -14.66 4.41
N LEU A 92 12.22 -15.04 3.94
CA LEU A 92 12.40 -16.32 3.25
C LEU A 92 12.04 -17.49 4.15
N TYR A 93 12.54 -17.48 5.40
CA TYR A 93 12.26 -18.55 6.35
C TYR A 93 10.77 -18.69 6.65
N ILE A 94 10.07 -17.57 6.91
CA ILE A 94 8.62 -17.56 7.14
C ILE A 94 7.90 -18.04 5.89
N SER A 95 8.16 -17.41 4.74
CA SER A 95 7.42 -17.66 3.50
C SER A 95 7.52 -19.10 3.04
N TYR A 96 8.70 -19.72 3.11
CA TYR A 96 8.90 -21.11 2.69
C TYR A 96 8.20 -22.11 3.63
N ASN A 97 7.98 -21.77 4.89
CA ASN A 97 7.28 -22.62 5.87
C ASN A 97 5.76 -22.46 5.86
N ILE A 98 5.24 -21.31 5.35
CA ILE A 98 3.81 -21.05 5.27
C ILE A 98 3.27 -21.07 3.83
N TYR A 99 4.09 -21.41 2.83
CA TYR A 99 3.69 -21.40 1.44
C TYR A 99 2.47 -22.27 1.15
N PHE A 100 1.59 -21.76 0.32
CA PHE A 100 0.40 -22.42 -0.21
C PHE A 100 0.04 -21.81 -1.58
N GLU A 101 -0.77 -22.53 -2.36
CA GLU A 101 -1.39 -21.97 -3.57
C GLU A 101 -2.79 -21.47 -3.28
N THR A 102 -3.14 -20.37 -3.90
CA THR A 102 -4.46 -19.74 -3.80
C THR A 102 -5.24 -19.90 -5.10
N GLY A 103 -6.57 -19.91 -5.02
CA GLY A 103 -7.43 -20.21 -6.17
C GLY A 103 -8.17 -19.00 -6.78
N TRP A 104 -7.94 -17.76 -6.26
CA TRP A 104 -8.52 -16.56 -6.86
C TRP A 104 -7.58 -16.02 -7.98
N ASP A 105 -7.72 -14.78 -8.42
CA ASP A 105 -6.92 -14.19 -9.53
C ASP A 105 -5.43 -14.51 -9.45
N ALA A 106 -4.85 -14.50 -8.24
CA ALA A 106 -3.43 -14.80 -8.04
C ALA A 106 -3.10 -16.25 -8.49
N GLY A 107 -3.91 -17.22 -8.08
CA GLY A 107 -3.74 -18.60 -8.49
C GLY A 107 -3.94 -18.79 -9.98
N LEU A 108 -4.93 -18.11 -10.57
CA LEU A 108 -5.16 -18.16 -12.03
C LEU A 108 -3.95 -17.65 -12.82
N LEU A 109 -3.29 -16.59 -12.37
CA LEU A 109 -2.09 -16.07 -13.04
C LEU A 109 -0.94 -17.06 -12.96
N THR A 110 -0.67 -17.63 -11.77
CA THR A 110 0.36 -18.63 -11.56
C THR A 110 0.10 -19.89 -12.40
N GLU A 111 -1.14 -20.37 -12.45
CA GLU A 111 -1.54 -21.52 -13.26
C GLU A 111 -1.34 -21.26 -14.76
N ASN A 112 -1.80 -20.10 -15.27
CA ASN A 112 -1.61 -19.73 -16.66
C ASN A 112 -0.13 -19.57 -17.04
N ALA A 113 0.71 -19.01 -16.15
CA ALA A 113 2.15 -18.93 -16.37
C ALA A 113 2.80 -20.31 -16.43
N ARG A 114 2.37 -21.25 -15.58
CA ARG A 114 2.79 -22.64 -15.58
C ARG A 114 2.36 -23.37 -16.86
N ASN A 115 1.09 -23.20 -17.27
CA ASN A 115 0.54 -23.77 -18.49
C ASN A 115 1.36 -23.33 -19.71
N LEU A 116 1.66 -22.03 -19.82
CA LEU A 116 2.45 -21.50 -20.93
C LEU A 116 3.90 -22.01 -20.93
N MET A 117 4.49 -22.25 -19.76
CA MET A 117 5.81 -22.90 -19.64
C MET A 117 5.81 -24.32 -20.23
N HIS A 118 4.69 -25.04 -20.09
CA HIS A 118 4.51 -26.40 -20.61
C HIS A 118 3.87 -26.44 -22.02
N LYS A 119 3.81 -25.29 -22.71
CA LYS A 119 3.19 -25.13 -24.05
C LYS A 119 1.70 -25.51 -24.07
N GLN A 120 1.02 -25.36 -22.96
CA GLN A 120 -0.43 -25.53 -22.82
C GLN A 120 -1.15 -24.18 -23.04
N SER A 121 -2.46 -24.28 -23.28
CA SER A 121 -3.31 -23.08 -23.47
C SER A 121 -3.44 -22.28 -22.18
N VAL A 122 -3.58 -20.96 -22.32
CA VAL A 122 -3.91 -20.02 -21.25
C VAL A 122 -5.39 -19.66 -21.29
N ASP A 123 -5.94 -19.18 -20.17
CA ASP A 123 -7.31 -18.69 -20.10
C ASP A 123 -7.42 -17.32 -20.80
N ILE A 124 -7.65 -17.36 -22.13
CA ILE A 124 -7.81 -16.17 -22.97
C ILE A 124 -8.97 -15.30 -22.48
N ARG A 125 -10.05 -15.91 -21.99
CA ARG A 125 -11.23 -15.18 -21.50
C ARG A 125 -10.88 -14.34 -20.26
N TYR A 126 -10.10 -14.89 -19.35
CA TYR A 126 -9.63 -14.15 -18.18
C TYR A 126 -8.81 -12.92 -18.58
N PHE A 127 -7.82 -13.09 -19.45
CA PHE A 127 -6.99 -11.97 -19.91
C PHE A 127 -7.72 -10.96 -20.79
N SER A 128 -8.74 -11.40 -21.55
CA SER A 128 -9.62 -10.49 -22.30
C SER A 128 -10.44 -9.61 -21.34
N ASN A 129 -10.98 -10.17 -20.24
CA ASN A 129 -11.73 -9.41 -19.24
C ASN A 129 -10.82 -8.49 -18.40
N TYR A 130 -9.61 -8.95 -18.04
CA TYR A 130 -8.66 -8.28 -17.15
C TYR A 130 -7.28 -8.07 -17.77
N PRO A 131 -7.16 -7.29 -18.86
CA PRO A 131 -5.88 -7.10 -19.57
C PRO A 131 -4.84 -6.33 -18.75
N ASN A 132 -5.25 -5.70 -17.65
CA ASN A 132 -4.36 -5.06 -16.68
C ASN A 132 -3.43 -6.06 -15.96
N ASN A 133 -3.75 -7.35 -15.93
CA ASN A 133 -2.94 -8.39 -15.31
C ASN A 133 -1.84 -8.96 -16.23
N LEU A 134 -1.81 -8.57 -17.51
CA LEU A 134 -0.86 -9.10 -18.49
C LEU A 134 0.60 -8.82 -18.14
N LEU A 135 0.93 -7.61 -17.66
CA LEU A 135 2.32 -7.29 -17.32
C LEU A 135 2.81 -8.15 -16.15
N TYR A 136 1.96 -8.36 -15.13
CA TYR A 136 2.29 -9.23 -14.01
C TYR A 136 2.42 -10.69 -14.47
N PHE A 137 1.52 -11.18 -15.30
CA PHE A 137 1.57 -12.52 -15.88
C PHE A 137 2.90 -12.79 -16.63
N PHE A 138 3.33 -11.86 -17.49
CA PHE A 138 4.60 -11.99 -18.19
C PHE A 138 5.82 -11.86 -17.28
N PHE A 139 5.73 -11.06 -16.22
CA PHE A 139 6.74 -11.03 -15.17
C PHE A 139 6.87 -12.40 -14.47
N GLU A 140 5.76 -13.00 -14.08
CA GLU A 140 5.75 -14.32 -13.43
C GLU A 140 6.29 -15.42 -14.37
N LEU A 141 5.85 -15.42 -15.62
CA LEU A 141 6.38 -16.30 -16.67
C LEU A 141 7.90 -16.14 -16.85
N PHE A 142 8.40 -14.91 -16.84
CA PHE A 142 9.83 -14.63 -16.94
C PHE A 142 10.60 -15.23 -15.74
N VAL A 143 10.09 -15.05 -14.52
CA VAL A 143 10.70 -15.62 -13.32
C VAL A 143 10.68 -17.14 -13.37
N PHE A 144 9.61 -17.77 -13.85
CA PHE A 144 9.54 -19.23 -14.03
C PHE A 144 10.55 -19.73 -15.07
N LYS A 145 10.75 -19.00 -16.17
CA LYS A 145 11.79 -19.34 -17.16
C LYS A 145 13.19 -19.25 -16.57
N LEU A 146 13.47 -18.24 -15.74
CA LEU A 146 14.73 -18.15 -15.01
C LEU A 146 14.89 -19.33 -14.04
N ASN A 147 13.84 -19.68 -13.29
CA ASN A 147 13.85 -20.86 -12.42
C ASN A 147 14.22 -22.12 -13.20
N LYS A 148 13.60 -22.35 -14.35
CA LYS A 148 13.89 -23.52 -15.21
C LYS A 148 15.30 -23.50 -15.75
N TYR A 149 15.79 -22.34 -16.20
CA TYR A 149 17.14 -22.18 -16.75
C TYR A 149 18.23 -22.48 -15.72
N PHE A 150 18.05 -21.99 -14.48
CA PHE A 150 19.01 -22.19 -13.39
C PHE A 150 18.71 -23.41 -12.51
N SER A 151 17.60 -24.11 -12.74
CA SER A 151 17.17 -25.28 -11.95
C SER A 151 17.14 -25.01 -10.43
N ILE A 152 16.60 -23.82 -10.02
CA ILE A 152 16.62 -23.38 -8.61
C ILE A 152 15.64 -24.19 -7.77
N PHE A 153 14.39 -24.34 -8.24
CA PHE A 153 13.32 -25.11 -7.61
C PHE A 153 12.68 -26.07 -8.61
N SER A 154 12.03 -27.11 -8.11
CA SER A 154 11.23 -28.03 -8.93
C SER A 154 10.05 -27.34 -9.60
N ASP A 155 9.47 -27.94 -10.64
CA ASP A 155 8.31 -27.37 -11.35
C ASP A 155 7.10 -27.15 -10.43
N THR A 156 6.91 -27.99 -9.41
CA THR A 156 5.85 -27.84 -8.41
C THR A 156 6.11 -26.69 -7.42
N GLN A 157 7.36 -26.30 -7.26
CA GLN A 157 7.80 -25.26 -6.31
C GLN A 157 8.26 -23.97 -6.99
N GLN A 158 8.12 -23.83 -8.31
CA GLN A 158 8.62 -22.66 -9.05
C GLN A 158 8.07 -21.32 -8.56
N ALA A 159 6.88 -21.29 -7.94
CA ALA A 159 6.33 -20.08 -7.32
C ALA A 159 7.21 -19.54 -6.17
N LEU A 160 8.05 -20.38 -5.53
CA LEU A 160 9.02 -19.94 -4.53
C LEU A 160 10.06 -18.97 -5.10
N CYS A 161 10.34 -19.01 -6.42
CA CYS A 161 11.15 -17.98 -7.06
C CYS A 161 10.48 -16.60 -7.04
N VAL A 162 9.19 -16.53 -7.35
CA VAL A 162 8.42 -15.27 -7.30
C VAL A 162 8.35 -14.78 -5.87
N ILE A 163 8.10 -15.66 -4.89
CA ILE A 163 8.09 -15.36 -3.46
C ILE A 163 9.46 -14.80 -3.02
N THR A 164 10.56 -15.37 -3.49
CA THR A 164 11.90 -14.85 -3.21
C THR A 164 12.08 -13.42 -3.73
N VAL A 165 11.61 -13.14 -4.95
CA VAL A 165 11.61 -11.78 -5.52
C VAL A 165 10.72 -10.86 -4.69
N ASN A 166 9.52 -11.30 -4.30
CA ASN A 166 8.63 -10.51 -3.42
C ASN A 166 9.33 -10.15 -2.11
N CYS A 167 10.00 -11.09 -1.44
CA CYS A 167 10.76 -10.85 -0.21
C CYS A 167 11.88 -9.83 -0.42
N ALA A 168 12.63 -9.94 -1.53
CA ALA A 168 13.71 -9.00 -1.84
C ALA A 168 13.17 -7.57 -2.08
N LEU A 169 12.10 -7.43 -2.86
CA LEU A 169 11.47 -6.14 -3.16
C LEU A 169 10.78 -5.54 -1.93
N ASN A 170 10.20 -6.37 -1.07
CA ASN A 170 9.61 -5.95 0.20
C ASN A 170 10.70 -5.42 1.15
N THR A 171 11.82 -6.15 1.30
CA THR A 171 12.98 -5.69 2.08
C THR A 171 13.53 -4.37 1.55
N LEU A 172 13.66 -4.25 0.21
CA LEU A 172 14.07 -2.99 -0.44
C LEU A 172 13.06 -1.88 -0.16
N SER A 173 11.76 -2.16 -0.13
CA SER A 173 10.73 -1.17 0.21
C SER A 173 10.88 -0.67 1.66
N CYS A 174 11.18 -1.54 2.62
CA CYS A 174 11.49 -1.15 4.00
C CYS A 174 12.74 -0.24 4.06
N LEU A 175 13.79 -0.58 3.32
CA LEU A 175 14.99 0.27 3.20
C LEU A 175 14.66 1.64 2.60
N LEU A 176 13.83 1.67 1.56
CA LEU A 176 13.40 2.92 0.91
C LEU A 176 12.53 3.77 1.83
N VAL A 177 11.70 3.19 2.70
CA VAL A 177 10.99 3.92 3.75
C VAL A 177 12.00 4.65 4.65
N TYR A 178 13.05 3.96 5.15
CA TYR A 178 14.09 4.60 5.93
C TYR A 178 14.79 5.73 5.16
N LYS A 179 15.28 5.44 3.95
CA LYS A 179 16.03 6.41 3.14
C LYS A 179 15.18 7.63 2.76
N THR A 180 13.89 7.44 2.50
CA THR A 180 12.94 8.51 2.18
C THR A 180 12.62 9.34 3.43
N ALA A 181 12.29 8.70 4.53
CA ALA A 181 12.01 9.36 5.79
C ALA A 181 13.22 10.14 6.31
N ALA A 182 14.45 9.62 6.17
CA ALA A 182 15.68 10.29 6.58
C ALA A 182 15.97 11.60 5.81
N GLN A 183 15.34 11.80 4.64
CA GLN A 183 15.39 13.08 3.92
C GLN A 183 14.38 14.10 4.47
N LEU A 184 13.32 13.63 5.13
CA LEU A 184 12.22 14.46 5.61
C LEU A 184 12.28 14.75 7.11
N THR A 185 12.92 13.87 7.89
CA THR A 185 13.01 13.94 9.34
C THR A 185 14.40 13.49 9.84
N ARG A 186 14.61 13.45 11.16
CA ARG A 186 15.88 12.97 11.73
C ARG A 186 16.03 11.45 11.54
N LYS A 187 17.26 10.95 11.38
CA LYS A 187 17.56 9.51 11.22
C LYS A 187 16.90 8.63 12.28
N LEU A 188 16.80 9.09 13.53
CA LEU A 188 16.11 8.35 14.61
C LEU A 188 14.64 8.09 14.28
N TYR A 189 13.90 9.10 13.79
CA TYR A 189 12.48 8.93 13.43
C TYR A 189 12.31 8.16 12.13
N ALA A 190 13.25 8.31 11.20
CA ALA A 190 13.32 7.47 10.01
C ALA A 190 13.50 5.98 10.37
N PHE A 191 14.29 5.68 11.40
CA PHE A 191 14.44 4.34 11.95
C PHE A 191 13.11 3.79 12.50
N PHE A 192 12.33 4.60 13.21
CA PHE A 192 10.97 4.19 13.63
C PHE A 192 10.05 3.95 12.44
N GLY A 193 10.13 4.77 11.38
CA GLY A 193 9.40 4.53 10.13
C GLY A 193 9.77 3.20 9.49
N PHE A 194 11.06 2.85 9.46
CA PHE A 194 11.54 1.54 9.04
C PHE A 194 10.96 0.41 9.90
N PHE A 195 10.94 0.58 11.22
CA PHE A 195 10.41 -0.43 12.14
C PHE A 195 8.90 -0.65 11.94
N LEU A 196 8.12 0.42 11.75
CA LEU A 196 6.72 0.32 11.39
C LEU A 196 6.53 -0.39 10.04
N ALA A 197 7.39 -0.15 9.06
CA ALA A 197 7.39 -0.83 7.79
C ALA A 197 7.67 -2.33 7.94
N VAL A 198 8.69 -2.70 8.74
CA VAL A 198 9.00 -4.11 9.05
C VAL A 198 7.80 -4.81 9.69
N LEU A 199 7.13 -4.16 10.65
CA LEU A 199 6.02 -4.76 11.39
C LEU A 199 4.72 -4.82 10.59
N SER A 200 4.46 -3.87 9.66
CA SER A 200 3.19 -3.80 8.93
C SER A 200 3.18 -4.57 7.62
N PHE A 201 4.28 -4.55 6.86
CA PHE A 201 4.36 -5.28 5.60
C PHE A 201 5.65 -6.10 5.45
N GLY A 202 6.72 -5.75 6.17
CA GLY A 202 7.99 -6.48 6.12
C GLY A 202 7.83 -7.94 6.51
N LEU A 203 7.20 -8.23 7.64
CA LEU A 203 6.93 -9.59 8.12
C LEU A 203 5.54 -10.10 7.74
N SER A 204 4.84 -9.38 6.87
CA SER A 204 3.50 -9.76 6.42
C SER A 204 3.52 -11.06 5.61
N PRO A 205 2.55 -11.96 5.83
CA PRO A 205 2.41 -13.17 5.04
C PRO A 205 2.02 -12.89 3.57
N TRP A 206 1.64 -11.66 3.20
CA TRP A 206 1.36 -11.29 1.81
C TRP A 206 2.55 -11.55 0.86
N ASN A 207 3.77 -11.72 1.36
CA ASN A 207 4.93 -12.10 0.56
C ASN A 207 4.76 -13.43 -0.19
N VAL A 208 3.96 -14.37 0.35
CA VAL A 208 3.72 -15.68 -0.30
C VAL A 208 2.71 -15.62 -1.43
N ILE A 209 2.00 -14.49 -1.59
CA ILE A 209 1.00 -14.33 -2.65
C ILE A 209 1.67 -13.83 -3.92
N CYS A 210 1.71 -14.68 -4.94
CA CYS A 210 2.19 -14.34 -6.28
C CYS A 210 1.15 -13.47 -6.99
N TYR A 211 1.12 -12.18 -6.66
CA TYR A 211 0.14 -11.25 -7.22
C TYR A 211 0.64 -9.79 -7.19
N THR A 212 -0.12 -8.95 -7.85
CA THR A 212 0.16 -7.52 -8.05
C THR A 212 0.31 -6.74 -6.74
N ASP A 213 -0.26 -7.19 -5.62
CA ASP A 213 -0.16 -6.55 -4.31
C ASP A 213 1.28 -6.60 -3.77
N ALA A 214 1.91 -7.77 -3.78
CA ALA A 214 3.27 -7.94 -3.29
C ALA A 214 4.30 -7.26 -4.21
N LEU A 215 4.22 -7.48 -5.52
CA LEU A 215 5.10 -6.83 -6.50
C LEU A 215 4.88 -5.31 -6.54
N GLY A 216 3.64 -4.85 -6.38
CA GLY A 216 3.25 -3.45 -6.47
C GLY A 216 3.83 -2.56 -5.36
N LEU A 217 4.17 -3.14 -4.21
CA LEU A 217 4.60 -2.43 -3.00
C LEU A 217 5.82 -1.52 -3.23
N ILE A 218 6.75 -1.91 -4.10
CA ILE A 218 7.98 -1.17 -4.37
C ILE A 218 7.75 0.14 -5.15
N PHE A 219 6.75 0.17 -6.07
CA PHE A 219 6.64 1.27 -7.04
C PHE A 219 6.34 2.63 -6.42
N PRO A 220 5.37 2.80 -5.51
CA PRO A 220 5.10 4.11 -4.92
C PRO A 220 6.28 4.66 -4.12
N ILE A 221 6.90 3.82 -3.28
CA ILE A 221 8.02 4.28 -2.45
C ILE A 221 9.29 4.56 -3.26
N LEU A 222 9.57 3.76 -4.29
CA LEU A 222 10.69 3.99 -5.19
C LEU A 222 10.48 5.25 -6.05
N THR A 223 9.25 5.47 -6.55
CA THR A 223 8.86 6.70 -7.26
C THR A 223 9.12 7.93 -6.39
N LEU A 224 8.65 7.92 -5.13
CA LEU A 224 8.85 9.03 -4.20
C LEU A 224 10.33 9.23 -3.88
N TYR A 225 11.04 8.16 -3.56
CA TYR A 225 12.47 8.23 -3.24
C TYR A 225 13.30 8.85 -4.36
N VAL A 226 13.08 8.38 -5.61
CA VAL A 226 13.78 8.89 -6.80
C VAL A 226 13.42 10.35 -7.06
N PHE A 227 12.16 10.72 -6.85
CA PHE A 227 11.69 12.09 -7.05
C PHE A 227 12.31 13.07 -6.07
N ILE A 228 12.41 12.73 -4.77
CA ILE A 228 12.88 13.68 -3.73
C ILE A 228 14.38 13.67 -3.51
N ARG A 229 15.10 12.59 -3.88
CA ARG A 229 16.53 12.48 -3.64
C ARG A 229 17.30 13.66 -4.29
N PRO A 230 18.38 14.15 -3.66
CA PRO A 230 19.29 15.08 -4.29
C PRO A 230 19.89 14.48 -5.57
N ALA A 231 19.78 15.18 -6.67
CA ALA A 231 20.35 14.75 -7.96
C ALA A 231 21.06 15.91 -8.63
N LYS A 232 22.22 15.64 -9.26
CA LYS A 232 22.97 16.62 -10.05
C LYS A 232 22.10 17.24 -11.16
N HIS A 233 21.29 16.38 -11.79
CA HIS A 233 20.36 16.78 -12.85
C HIS A 233 18.93 16.47 -12.39
N LYS A 234 18.21 17.47 -11.91
CA LYS A 234 16.87 17.32 -11.36
C LYS A 234 15.87 16.75 -12.37
N TRP A 235 15.98 17.08 -13.66
CA TRP A 235 15.13 16.54 -14.72
C TRP A 235 15.15 15.00 -14.79
N LEU A 236 16.31 14.38 -14.45
CA LEU A 236 16.43 12.92 -14.43
C LEU A 236 15.55 12.30 -13.34
N SER A 237 15.40 12.96 -12.18
CA SER A 237 14.47 12.50 -11.14
C SER A 237 13.03 12.50 -11.62
N TYR A 238 12.61 13.48 -12.42
CA TYR A 238 11.28 13.53 -13.02
C TYR A 238 11.07 12.39 -14.03
N VAL A 239 12.01 12.18 -14.93
CA VAL A 239 11.96 11.12 -15.95
C VAL A 239 11.92 9.73 -15.29
N LEU A 240 12.84 9.45 -14.37
CA LEU A 240 12.87 8.14 -13.70
C LEU A 240 11.62 7.89 -12.86
N SER A 241 11.12 8.90 -12.14
CA SER A 241 9.87 8.76 -11.38
C SER A 241 8.67 8.51 -12.30
N ALA A 242 8.64 9.14 -13.49
CA ALA A 242 7.60 8.91 -14.48
C ALA A 242 7.64 7.47 -15.02
N ILE A 243 8.82 6.94 -15.33
CA ILE A 243 8.99 5.55 -15.78
C ILE A 243 8.50 4.60 -14.68
N ILE A 244 9.02 4.73 -13.45
CA ILE A 244 8.72 3.84 -12.33
C ILE A 244 7.22 3.88 -11.98
N GLY A 245 6.64 5.08 -11.87
CA GLY A 245 5.22 5.24 -11.56
C GLY A 245 4.32 4.68 -12.65
N THR A 246 4.69 4.83 -13.94
CA THR A 246 3.93 4.28 -15.06
C THR A 246 4.03 2.74 -15.13
N LEU A 247 5.20 2.17 -14.86
CA LEU A 247 5.33 0.71 -14.69
C LEU A 247 4.46 0.23 -13.52
N GLY A 248 4.45 0.96 -12.40
CA GLY A 248 3.57 0.68 -11.26
C GLY A 248 2.09 0.68 -11.64
N TYR A 249 1.64 1.58 -12.52
CA TYR A 249 0.26 1.59 -13.03
C TYR A 249 -0.13 0.26 -13.69
N PHE A 250 0.75 -0.31 -14.51
CA PHE A 250 0.48 -1.57 -15.19
C PHE A 250 0.56 -2.80 -14.28
N ILE A 251 1.17 -2.67 -13.11
CA ILE A 251 1.12 -3.70 -12.07
C ILE A 251 -0.15 -3.52 -11.25
N LYS A 252 -0.41 -2.29 -10.76
CA LYS A 252 -1.62 -1.96 -9.99
C LYS A 252 -1.93 -0.47 -10.12
N PRO A 253 -3.12 -0.09 -10.61
CA PRO A 253 -3.46 1.31 -10.88
C PRO A 253 -3.25 2.25 -9.69
N GLN A 254 -3.45 1.79 -8.45
CA GLN A 254 -3.23 2.56 -7.23
C GLN A 254 -1.79 3.08 -7.08
N CYS A 255 -0.80 2.41 -7.67
CA CYS A 255 0.59 2.86 -7.64
C CYS A 255 0.81 4.18 -8.39
N PHE A 256 -0.06 4.52 -9.34
CA PHE A 256 0.06 5.74 -10.14
C PHE A 256 -0.44 7.00 -9.43
N ILE A 257 -1.24 6.85 -8.38
CA ILE A 257 -1.87 7.98 -7.68
C ILE A 257 -0.82 8.94 -7.09
N LEU A 258 0.31 8.42 -6.60
CA LEU A 258 1.43 9.24 -6.17
C LEU A 258 1.97 10.13 -7.32
N LEU A 259 2.10 9.58 -8.52
CA LEU A 259 2.61 10.34 -9.67
C LEU A 259 1.62 11.43 -10.09
N ILE A 260 0.31 11.17 -10.03
CA ILE A 260 -0.73 12.19 -10.21
C ILE A 260 -0.56 13.31 -9.17
N ALA A 261 -0.36 12.97 -7.90
CA ALA A 261 -0.13 13.95 -6.85
C ALA A 261 1.14 14.78 -7.09
N VAL A 262 2.22 14.16 -7.59
CA VAL A 262 3.44 14.86 -8.01
C VAL A 262 3.11 15.88 -9.10
N PHE A 263 2.41 15.47 -10.16
CA PHE A 263 2.08 16.37 -11.27
C PHE A 263 1.21 17.55 -10.84
N LEU A 264 0.21 17.32 -10.00
CA LEU A 264 -0.66 18.38 -9.50
C LEU A 264 0.10 19.39 -8.63
N ILE A 265 0.90 18.93 -7.69
CA ILE A 265 1.68 19.81 -6.82
C ILE A 265 2.77 20.53 -7.59
N GLU A 266 3.53 19.83 -8.46
CA GLU A 266 4.55 20.45 -9.31
C GLU A 266 3.93 21.45 -10.29
N GLY A 267 2.77 21.15 -10.87
CA GLY A 267 2.01 22.05 -11.73
C GLY A 267 1.64 23.37 -11.02
N ILE A 268 1.15 23.28 -9.78
CA ILE A 268 0.82 24.46 -8.96
C ILE A 268 2.10 25.31 -8.70
N TYR A 269 3.22 24.66 -8.41
CA TYR A 269 4.48 25.38 -8.20
C TYR A 269 5.02 25.96 -9.51
N ALA A 270 4.86 25.29 -10.65
CA ALA A 270 5.30 25.75 -11.96
C ALA A 270 4.59 27.05 -12.42
N LEU A 271 3.41 27.37 -11.90
CA LEU A 271 2.72 28.64 -12.14
C LEU A 271 3.55 29.84 -11.63
N SER A 272 4.31 29.67 -10.55
CA SER A 272 5.17 30.70 -9.96
C SER A 272 6.66 30.50 -10.28
N GLU A 273 7.07 29.26 -10.51
CA GLU A 273 8.46 28.83 -10.73
C GLU A 273 8.61 28.22 -12.12
N LYS A 274 8.61 29.09 -13.15
CA LYS A 274 8.58 28.67 -14.57
C LYS A 274 9.67 27.66 -14.97
N HIS A 275 10.81 27.60 -14.25
CA HIS A 275 11.87 26.64 -14.50
C HIS A 275 11.44 25.18 -14.24
N LEU A 276 10.37 24.95 -13.48
CA LEU A 276 9.79 23.62 -13.24
C LEU A 276 8.95 23.09 -14.42
N LEU A 277 8.52 24.00 -15.33
CA LEU A 277 7.63 23.61 -16.43
C LEU A 277 8.31 22.62 -17.38
N LYS A 278 9.57 22.87 -17.75
CA LYS A 278 10.30 21.98 -18.69
C LYS A 278 10.47 20.55 -18.15
N PRO A 279 10.96 20.31 -16.91
CA PRO A 279 11.06 18.95 -16.38
C PRO A 279 9.67 18.30 -16.17
N LEU A 280 8.63 19.09 -15.85
CA LEU A 280 7.27 18.59 -15.73
C LEU A 280 6.71 18.10 -17.07
N LEU A 281 6.85 18.88 -18.14
CA LEU A 281 6.44 18.50 -19.49
C LEU A 281 7.22 17.28 -20.00
N LEU A 282 8.53 17.21 -19.72
CA LEU A 282 9.34 16.05 -20.05
C LEU A 282 8.85 14.80 -19.31
N SER A 283 8.47 14.95 -18.04
CA SER A 283 7.90 13.84 -17.25
C SER A 283 6.56 13.35 -17.81
N LEU A 284 5.66 14.25 -18.21
CA LEU A 284 4.39 13.90 -18.85
C LEU A 284 4.60 13.17 -20.19
N LEU A 285 5.54 13.66 -21.00
CA LEU A 285 5.94 12.98 -22.25
C LEU A 285 6.51 11.58 -21.95
N THR A 286 7.33 11.46 -20.90
CA THR A 286 7.89 10.17 -20.46
C THR A 286 6.79 9.19 -20.04
N VAL A 287 5.75 9.66 -19.33
CA VAL A 287 4.59 8.83 -19.00
C VAL A 287 3.95 8.27 -20.28
N ALA A 288 3.68 9.14 -21.27
CA ALA A 288 3.08 8.70 -22.53
C ALA A 288 3.96 7.68 -23.27
N ILE A 289 5.27 7.96 -23.40
CA ILE A 289 6.21 7.03 -24.05
C ILE A 289 6.25 5.69 -23.32
N THR A 290 6.37 5.70 -21.99
CA THR A 290 6.43 4.47 -21.18
C THR A 290 5.12 3.69 -21.27
N PHE A 291 3.98 4.38 -21.23
CA PHE A 291 2.65 3.76 -21.38
C PHE A 291 2.53 3.01 -22.71
N PHE A 292 2.86 3.67 -23.81
CA PHE A 292 2.79 3.04 -25.14
C PHE A 292 3.85 1.93 -25.30
N ALA A 293 5.04 2.11 -24.75
CA ALA A 293 6.09 1.07 -24.77
C ALA A 293 5.66 -0.20 -24.04
N VAL A 294 5.03 -0.08 -22.86
CA VAL A 294 4.50 -1.25 -22.13
C VAL A 294 3.35 -1.90 -22.89
N LYS A 295 2.43 -1.11 -23.44
CA LYS A 295 1.33 -1.63 -24.29
C LYS A 295 1.87 -2.38 -25.51
N ALA A 296 2.81 -1.81 -26.22
CA ALA A 296 3.46 -2.44 -27.37
C ALA A 296 4.21 -3.72 -26.97
N GLY A 297 4.97 -3.66 -25.86
CA GLY A 297 5.71 -4.81 -25.33
C GLY A 297 4.81 -5.97 -24.92
N THR A 298 3.74 -5.70 -24.18
CA THR A 298 2.76 -6.74 -23.81
C THR A 298 2.01 -7.27 -25.04
N GLY A 299 1.66 -6.43 -26.00
CA GLY A 299 1.07 -6.85 -27.28
C GLY A 299 2.01 -7.74 -28.10
N PHE A 300 3.30 -7.38 -28.18
CA PHE A 300 4.31 -8.22 -28.82
C PHE A 300 4.43 -9.59 -28.13
N LEU A 301 4.46 -9.64 -26.79
CA LEU A 301 4.50 -10.89 -26.05
C LEU A 301 3.24 -11.74 -26.28
N CYS A 302 2.05 -11.12 -26.29
CA CYS A 302 0.82 -11.83 -26.64
C CYS A 302 0.91 -12.46 -28.05
N SER A 303 1.37 -11.70 -29.04
CA SER A 303 1.58 -12.22 -30.41
C SER A 303 2.61 -13.36 -30.44
N HIS A 304 3.73 -13.21 -29.74
CA HIS A 304 4.80 -14.22 -29.66
C HIS A 304 4.30 -15.54 -29.07
N TYR A 305 3.41 -15.48 -28.08
CA TYR A 305 2.83 -16.67 -27.43
C TYR A 305 1.47 -17.07 -27.98
N HIS A 306 1.05 -16.50 -29.11
CA HIS A 306 -0.24 -16.77 -29.77
C HIS A 306 -1.46 -16.56 -28.85
N ILE A 307 -1.39 -15.59 -27.92
CA ILE A 307 -2.49 -15.21 -27.04
C ILE A 307 -3.33 -14.15 -27.77
N GLN A 308 -4.49 -14.55 -28.29
CA GLN A 308 -5.42 -13.67 -29.01
C GLN A 308 -6.48 -13.15 -28.05
N LEU A 309 -6.32 -11.90 -27.60
CA LEU A 309 -7.25 -11.25 -26.69
C LEU A 309 -8.43 -10.67 -27.46
N ASP A 310 -9.63 -10.82 -26.89
CA ASP A 310 -10.83 -10.13 -27.35
C ASP A 310 -10.98 -8.81 -26.56
N ASN A 311 -10.63 -7.69 -27.19
CA ASN A 311 -10.70 -6.37 -26.58
C ASN A 311 -12.14 -5.95 -26.25
N GLU A 312 -13.15 -6.50 -26.99
CA GLU A 312 -14.56 -6.22 -26.72
C GLU A 312 -15.02 -6.81 -25.38
N GLN A 313 -14.32 -7.79 -24.81
CA GLN A 313 -14.65 -8.37 -23.52
C GLN A 313 -14.01 -7.67 -22.33
N SER A 314 -13.16 -6.67 -22.55
CA SER A 314 -12.45 -5.98 -21.45
C SER A 314 -13.42 -5.26 -20.53
N PHE A 315 -13.22 -5.45 -19.21
CA PHE A 315 -13.93 -4.68 -18.21
C PHE A 315 -13.30 -3.29 -18.08
N GLY A 316 -14.11 -2.27 -18.38
CA GLY A 316 -13.73 -0.88 -18.28
C GLY A 316 -14.04 -0.29 -16.89
N ILE A 317 -13.69 0.98 -16.72
CA ILE A 317 -13.91 1.76 -15.48
C ILE A 317 -15.38 1.71 -15.02
N ALA A 318 -16.35 1.72 -15.95
CA ALA A 318 -17.77 1.68 -15.64
C ALA A 318 -18.20 0.41 -14.89
N HIS A 319 -17.54 -0.74 -15.16
CA HIS A 319 -17.78 -1.99 -14.44
C HIS A 319 -17.41 -1.87 -12.96
N PHE A 320 -16.20 -1.42 -12.66
CA PHE A 320 -15.73 -1.25 -11.28
C PHE A 320 -16.48 -0.15 -10.53
N TRP A 321 -16.93 0.91 -11.23
CA TRP A 321 -17.77 1.95 -10.66
C TRP A 321 -19.16 1.40 -10.29
N MET A 322 -19.81 0.67 -11.18
CA MET A 322 -21.09 0.01 -10.92
C MET A 322 -21.00 -0.93 -9.73
N MET A 323 -19.95 -1.77 -9.68
CA MET A 323 -19.69 -2.71 -8.60
C MET A 323 -19.43 -1.99 -7.26
N GLY A 324 -18.66 -0.89 -7.28
CA GLY A 324 -18.41 -0.04 -6.11
C GLY A 324 -19.68 0.60 -5.51
N LEU A 325 -20.73 0.73 -6.30
CA LEU A 325 -22.04 1.24 -5.90
C LEU A 325 -23.04 0.13 -5.48
N ASN A 326 -22.65 -1.14 -5.52
CA ASN A 326 -23.53 -2.25 -5.13
C ASN A 326 -23.79 -2.22 -3.62
N PRO A 327 -25.04 -1.94 -3.15
CA PRO A 327 -25.35 -1.81 -1.74
C PRO A 327 -25.36 -3.16 -1.01
N GLU A 328 -25.65 -4.26 -1.72
CA GLU A 328 -25.72 -5.62 -1.16
C GLU A 328 -24.32 -6.12 -0.80
N THR A 329 -23.38 -5.96 -1.70
CA THR A 329 -21.98 -6.33 -1.47
C THR A 329 -21.19 -5.25 -0.72
N LYS A 330 -21.81 -4.08 -0.45
CA LYS A 330 -21.17 -2.94 0.22
C LYS A 330 -19.98 -2.38 -0.57
N GLY A 331 -20.04 -2.51 -1.90
CA GLY A 331 -19.02 -2.02 -2.81
C GLY A 331 -17.78 -2.90 -2.97
N VAL A 332 -17.81 -4.14 -2.42
CA VAL A 332 -16.79 -5.16 -2.71
C VAL A 332 -17.21 -6.01 -3.93
N TYR A 333 -16.32 -6.92 -4.35
CA TYR A 333 -16.57 -7.82 -5.48
C TYR A 333 -17.96 -8.46 -5.45
N SER A 334 -18.63 -8.46 -6.62
CA SER A 334 -19.92 -9.07 -6.85
C SER A 334 -19.85 -10.00 -8.07
N ALA A 335 -20.02 -11.31 -7.83
CA ALA A 335 -20.07 -12.28 -8.92
C ALA A 335 -21.29 -12.05 -9.85
N GLU A 336 -22.37 -11.47 -9.33
CA GLU A 336 -23.54 -11.10 -10.10
C GLU A 336 -23.26 -9.95 -11.05
N ASP A 337 -22.61 -8.87 -10.56
CA ASP A 337 -22.17 -7.74 -11.40
C ASP A 337 -21.19 -8.18 -12.50
N VAL A 338 -20.32 -9.14 -12.20
CA VAL A 338 -19.42 -9.74 -13.20
C VAL A 338 -20.21 -10.49 -14.25
N ARG A 339 -21.19 -11.33 -13.85
CA ARG A 339 -22.05 -12.06 -14.80
C ARG A 339 -22.86 -11.10 -15.67
N TYR A 340 -23.43 -10.06 -15.06
CA TYR A 340 -24.16 -9.02 -15.77
C TYR A 340 -23.28 -8.33 -16.81
N SER A 341 -22.11 -7.88 -16.44
CA SER A 341 -21.18 -7.23 -17.39
C SER A 341 -20.74 -8.16 -18.52
N ARG A 342 -20.59 -9.47 -18.25
CA ARG A 342 -20.22 -10.48 -19.25
C ARG A 342 -21.36 -10.82 -20.23
N SER A 343 -22.59 -10.46 -19.94
CA SER A 343 -23.72 -10.74 -20.83
C SER A 343 -23.75 -9.85 -22.08
N PHE A 344 -23.01 -8.75 -22.11
CA PHE A 344 -22.93 -7.82 -23.24
C PHE A 344 -21.80 -8.20 -24.18
N VAL A 345 -22.07 -8.19 -25.48
CA VAL A 345 -21.13 -8.60 -26.52
C VAL A 345 -20.06 -7.52 -26.73
N THR A 346 -20.48 -6.25 -26.85
CA THR A 346 -19.56 -5.14 -27.12
C THR A 346 -19.16 -4.37 -25.85
N ALA A 347 -17.96 -3.80 -25.85
CA ALA A 347 -17.48 -2.94 -24.78
C ALA A 347 -18.34 -1.67 -24.60
N SER A 348 -18.91 -1.16 -25.72
CA SER A 348 -19.79 0.02 -25.70
C SER A 348 -21.12 -0.27 -24.99
N GLU A 349 -21.82 -1.35 -25.36
CA GLU A 349 -23.06 -1.77 -24.70
C GLU A 349 -22.85 -2.04 -23.23
N ARG A 350 -21.79 -2.77 -22.88
CA ARG A 350 -21.40 -3.06 -21.49
C ARG A 350 -21.19 -1.77 -20.70
N THR A 351 -20.46 -0.81 -21.27
CA THR A 351 -20.18 0.47 -20.61
C THR A 351 -21.47 1.25 -20.34
N GLN A 352 -22.37 1.34 -21.32
CA GLN A 352 -23.66 2.02 -21.18
C GLN A 352 -24.56 1.34 -20.13
N ALA A 353 -24.66 0.00 -20.18
CA ALA A 353 -25.43 -0.77 -19.23
C ALA A 353 -24.90 -0.63 -17.79
N ASN A 354 -23.59 -0.71 -17.60
CA ASN A 354 -22.97 -0.53 -16.28
C ASN A 354 -23.17 0.89 -15.73
N ILE A 355 -23.10 1.92 -16.58
CA ILE A 355 -23.41 3.30 -16.19
C ILE A 355 -24.90 3.43 -15.81
N ALA A 356 -25.81 2.81 -16.56
CA ALA A 356 -27.24 2.85 -16.25
C ALA A 356 -27.54 2.22 -14.87
N VAL A 357 -27.01 1.02 -14.60
CA VAL A 357 -27.17 0.35 -13.30
C VAL A 357 -26.53 1.16 -12.18
N GLY A 358 -25.32 1.74 -12.37
CA GLY A 358 -24.69 2.58 -11.36
C GLY A 358 -25.50 3.82 -11.02
N LYS A 359 -26.10 4.49 -12.03
CA LYS A 359 -27.02 5.62 -11.81
C LYS A 359 -28.29 5.21 -11.07
N GLN A 360 -28.89 4.07 -11.45
CA GLN A 360 -30.05 3.52 -10.77
C GLN A 360 -29.75 3.26 -9.29
N ARG A 361 -28.63 2.60 -8.96
CA ARG A 361 -28.19 2.35 -7.58
C ARG A 361 -28.03 3.64 -6.78
N LEU A 362 -27.46 4.70 -7.37
CA LEU A 362 -27.36 6.01 -6.71
C LEU A 362 -28.73 6.64 -6.45
N GLN A 363 -29.66 6.54 -7.40
CA GLN A 363 -31.03 7.06 -7.25
C GLN A 363 -31.79 6.30 -6.15
N GLU A 364 -31.70 4.98 -6.13
CA GLU A 364 -32.36 4.12 -5.13
C GLU A 364 -31.80 4.34 -3.72
N MET A 365 -30.47 4.51 -3.58
CA MET A 365 -29.84 4.81 -2.29
C MET A 365 -30.19 6.23 -1.81
N GLY A 366 -30.38 7.17 -2.70
CA GLY A 366 -30.51 8.58 -2.38
C GLY A 366 -29.29 9.14 -1.66
N PHE A 367 -29.37 10.34 -1.13
CA PHE A 367 -28.25 11.02 -0.48
C PHE A 367 -27.75 10.29 0.76
N PHE A 368 -28.64 9.95 1.69
CA PHE A 368 -28.25 9.30 2.94
C PHE A 368 -27.79 7.84 2.75
N GLY A 369 -28.40 7.10 1.82
CA GLY A 369 -27.95 5.76 1.46
C GLY A 369 -26.55 5.79 0.83
N THR A 370 -26.27 6.75 -0.02
CA THR A 370 -24.93 6.95 -0.61
C THR A 370 -23.90 7.27 0.47
N LEU A 371 -24.19 8.17 1.42
CA LEU A 371 -23.29 8.44 2.55
C LEU A 371 -23.03 7.20 3.40
N LYS A 372 -24.06 6.40 3.67
CA LYS A 372 -23.94 5.11 4.37
C LYS A 372 -23.05 4.13 3.60
N GLN A 373 -23.19 4.07 2.28
CA GLN A 373 -22.34 3.24 1.41
C GLN A 373 -20.87 3.69 1.46
N LEU A 374 -20.61 5.00 1.35
CA LEU A 374 -19.26 5.55 1.47
C LEU A 374 -18.63 5.25 2.84
N ALA A 375 -19.40 5.38 3.94
CA ALA A 375 -18.93 5.03 5.27
C ALA A 375 -18.56 3.52 5.38
N ARG A 376 -19.37 2.63 4.80
CA ARG A 376 -19.07 1.18 4.75
C ARG A 376 -17.80 0.89 3.95
N LYS A 377 -17.62 1.59 2.83
CA LYS A 377 -16.41 1.45 2.01
C LYS A 377 -15.16 1.97 2.74
N MET A 378 -15.27 3.08 3.48
CA MET A 378 -14.20 3.58 4.36
C MET A 378 -13.79 2.54 5.41
N LEU A 379 -14.77 1.91 6.07
CA LEU A 379 -14.49 0.83 7.03
C LEU A 379 -13.82 -0.37 6.35
N THR A 380 -14.31 -0.78 5.19
CA THR A 380 -13.71 -1.86 4.41
C THR A 380 -12.25 -1.55 4.07
N LEU A 381 -11.96 -0.30 3.70
CA LEU A 381 -10.64 0.14 3.27
C LEU A 381 -9.64 0.22 4.43
N TYR A 382 -10.06 0.77 5.58
CA TYR A 382 -9.14 1.17 6.65
C TYR A 382 -9.21 0.31 7.92
N ASN A 383 -10.27 -0.50 8.12
CA ASN A 383 -10.47 -1.22 9.37
C ASN A 383 -9.93 -2.65 9.36
N ASP A 384 -8.85 -2.89 8.63
CA ASP A 384 -8.18 -4.19 8.60
C ASP A 384 -6.67 -4.02 8.35
N GLY A 385 -5.90 -4.07 9.42
CA GLY A 385 -4.43 -3.99 9.38
C GLY A 385 -3.76 -5.21 8.75
N THR A 386 -4.51 -6.32 8.54
CA THR A 386 -4.00 -7.48 7.80
C THR A 386 -4.19 -7.34 6.29
N PHE A 387 -4.84 -6.26 5.84
CA PHE A 387 -5.14 -6.01 4.42
C PHE A 387 -5.91 -7.15 3.75
N ALA A 388 -6.94 -7.67 4.42
CA ALA A 388 -7.78 -8.78 3.98
C ALA A 388 -7.05 -10.12 3.84
N TRP A 389 -5.98 -10.37 4.60
CA TRP A 389 -5.30 -11.65 4.63
C TRP A 389 -6.27 -12.79 4.95
N GLY A 390 -6.26 -13.84 4.14
CA GLY A 390 -7.15 -15.00 4.29
C GLY A 390 -8.63 -14.74 3.96
N LYS A 391 -9.00 -13.56 3.41
CA LYS A 391 -10.39 -13.17 3.16
C LYS A 391 -10.79 -13.12 1.69
N GLU A 392 -9.84 -13.26 0.77
CA GLU A 392 -10.07 -13.21 -0.66
C GLU A 392 -10.41 -14.60 -1.22
N GLY A 393 -11.55 -14.74 -1.90
CA GLY A 393 -11.94 -15.92 -2.67
C GLY A 393 -11.63 -17.28 -2.02
N THR A 394 -11.15 -18.22 -2.81
CA THR A 394 -10.57 -19.51 -2.37
C THR A 394 -9.10 -19.27 -2.00
N PHE A 395 -8.85 -18.79 -0.77
CA PHE A 395 -7.53 -18.28 -0.38
C PHE A 395 -6.51 -19.41 -0.19
N PHE A 396 -6.81 -20.41 0.64
CA PHE A 396 -5.95 -21.57 0.90
C PHE A 396 -6.44 -22.77 0.06
N GLN A 397 -6.05 -22.83 -1.21
CA GLN A 397 -6.49 -23.89 -2.13
C GLN A 397 -5.65 -25.15 -1.97
N THR A 398 -4.33 -25.05 -2.04
CA THR A 398 -3.42 -26.17 -1.90
C THR A 398 -2.34 -25.83 -0.88
N VAL A 399 -2.35 -26.52 0.24
CA VAL A 399 -1.34 -26.37 1.30
C VAL A 399 -0.33 -27.49 1.16
N PHE A 400 0.94 -27.11 0.97
CA PHE A 400 2.02 -28.07 0.78
C PHE A 400 2.56 -28.62 2.11
N ASP A 401 3.16 -29.80 2.05
CA ASP A 401 3.93 -30.32 3.17
C ASP A 401 5.04 -29.35 3.56
N PRO A 402 5.22 -29.08 4.86
CA PRO A 402 6.19 -28.10 5.30
C PRO A 402 7.62 -28.61 5.09
N PRO A 403 8.54 -27.74 4.62
CA PRO A 403 9.95 -28.09 4.51
C PRO A 403 10.61 -28.30 5.88
N ASN A 404 10.06 -27.72 6.94
CA ASN A 404 10.52 -27.87 8.32
C ASN A 404 9.34 -28.24 9.24
N THR A 405 9.30 -29.51 9.65
CA THR A 405 8.22 -30.07 10.48
C THR A 405 8.13 -29.49 11.90
N LYS A 406 9.16 -28.77 12.40
CA LYS A 406 9.13 -28.08 13.69
C LYS A 406 8.66 -26.63 13.59
N ALA A 407 9.15 -25.90 12.60
CA ALA A 407 8.87 -24.46 12.45
C ALA A 407 7.53 -24.22 11.77
N ALA A 408 7.18 -24.98 10.73
CA ALA A 408 5.98 -24.71 9.95
C ALA A 408 4.67 -24.82 10.75
N PRO A 409 4.44 -25.81 11.62
CA PRO A 409 3.23 -25.85 12.46
C PRO A 409 3.10 -24.62 13.36
N PHE A 410 4.21 -24.15 13.91
CA PHE A 410 4.23 -22.93 14.73
C PHE A 410 3.88 -21.69 13.90
N LEU A 411 4.53 -21.48 12.75
CA LEU A 411 4.29 -20.32 11.88
C LEU A 411 2.87 -20.36 11.29
N ARG A 412 2.40 -21.53 10.85
CA ARG A 412 1.02 -21.70 10.37
C ARG A 412 -0.01 -21.42 11.46
N SER A 413 0.27 -21.76 12.73
CA SER A 413 -0.62 -21.41 13.84
C SER A 413 -0.79 -19.91 14.05
N ILE A 414 0.17 -19.09 13.55
CA ILE A 414 0.12 -17.62 13.60
C ILE A 414 -0.60 -17.06 12.37
N TYR A 415 -0.22 -17.51 11.17
CA TYR A 415 -0.63 -16.86 9.92
C TYR A 415 -1.86 -17.47 9.25
N TYR A 416 -2.26 -18.70 9.60
CA TYR A 416 -3.45 -19.33 9.01
C TYR A 416 -4.70 -19.03 9.85
N PRO A 417 -5.88 -18.76 9.22
CA PRO A 417 -7.10 -18.38 9.92
C PRO A 417 -7.63 -19.39 10.93
N ASP A 418 -7.32 -20.67 10.74
CA ASP A 418 -7.65 -21.78 11.66
C ASP A 418 -6.58 -21.98 12.76
N GLY A 419 -5.47 -21.24 12.69
CA GLY A 419 -4.38 -21.33 13.64
C GLY A 419 -4.72 -20.78 15.02
N SER A 420 -4.24 -21.46 16.07
CA SER A 420 -4.52 -21.10 17.46
C SER A 420 -3.99 -19.72 17.88
N ARG A 421 -3.03 -19.16 17.14
CA ARG A 421 -2.42 -17.85 17.38
C ARG A 421 -2.86 -16.77 16.38
N TYR A 422 -3.73 -17.11 15.43
CA TYR A 422 -4.17 -16.20 14.38
C TYR A 422 -4.79 -14.91 14.92
N LEU A 423 -5.59 -15.03 15.97
CA LEU A 423 -6.27 -13.88 16.57
C LEU A 423 -5.29 -12.88 17.22
N TYR A 424 -4.15 -13.35 17.75
CA TYR A 424 -3.08 -12.47 18.24
C TYR A 424 -2.40 -11.74 17.08
N PHE A 425 -2.14 -12.45 15.98
CA PHE A 425 -1.55 -11.87 14.77
C PHE A 425 -2.45 -10.76 14.21
N THR A 426 -3.74 -11.04 13.98
CA THR A 426 -4.66 -10.04 13.42
C THR A 426 -4.80 -8.80 14.32
N THR A 427 -4.82 -9.01 15.65
CA THR A 427 -4.88 -7.92 16.63
C THR A 427 -3.61 -7.07 16.62
N PHE A 428 -2.45 -7.72 16.50
CA PHE A 428 -1.17 -7.02 16.41
C PHE A 428 -1.07 -6.20 15.12
N GLU A 429 -1.43 -6.76 13.97
CA GLU A 429 -1.46 -6.04 12.69
C GLU A 429 -2.42 -4.84 12.74
N GLN A 430 -3.61 -5.02 13.33
CA GLN A 430 -4.56 -3.94 13.53
C GLN A 430 -3.99 -2.83 14.42
N PHE A 431 -3.29 -3.20 15.49
CA PHE A 431 -2.61 -2.24 16.37
C PHE A 431 -1.56 -1.42 15.61
N ILE A 432 -0.67 -2.08 14.87
CA ILE A 432 0.37 -1.41 14.07
C ILE A 432 -0.24 -0.49 13.04
N TRP A 433 -1.28 -0.95 12.33
CA TRP A 433 -1.97 -0.16 11.32
C TRP A 433 -2.62 1.10 11.91
N LEU A 434 -3.34 0.97 13.01
CA LEU A 434 -3.94 2.11 13.71
C LEU A 434 -2.88 3.11 14.17
N MET A 435 -1.71 2.65 14.64
CA MET A 435 -0.60 3.52 14.99
C MET A 435 -0.01 4.23 13.78
N ILE A 436 0.15 3.55 12.64
CA ILE A 436 0.59 4.18 11.38
C ILE A 436 -0.38 5.27 10.95
N LEU A 437 -1.69 5.02 10.99
CA LEU A 437 -2.70 6.01 10.65
C LEU A 437 -2.68 7.22 11.60
N LEU A 438 -2.60 6.98 12.91
CA LEU A 438 -2.56 8.04 13.92
C LEU A 438 -1.30 8.91 13.79
N LEU A 439 -0.14 8.28 13.73
CA LEU A 439 1.14 8.97 13.57
C LEU A 439 1.23 9.66 12.22
N GLY A 440 0.75 9.01 11.16
CA GLY A 440 0.61 9.60 9.84
C GLY A 440 -0.23 10.87 9.90
N ALA A 441 -1.44 10.84 10.49
CA ALA A 441 -2.28 12.01 10.66
C ALA A 441 -1.60 13.15 11.44
N ALA A 442 -0.81 12.82 12.46
CA ALA A 442 -0.02 13.82 13.19
C ALA A 442 1.07 14.50 12.33
N GLY A 443 1.55 13.83 11.29
CA GLY A 443 2.44 14.41 10.28
C GLY A 443 1.82 15.59 9.53
N LEU A 444 0.48 15.59 9.34
CA LEU A 444 -0.28 16.68 8.70
C LEU A 444 -0.08 18.04 9.35
N PHE A 445 -0.26 18.08 10.66
CA PHE A 445 -0.40 19.37 11.36
C PHE A 445 0.86 20.23 11.31
N SER A 446 2.02 19.66 11.01
CA SER A 446 3.29 20.39 10.90
C SER A 446 3.75 20.66 9.47
N SER A 447 3.12 20.04 8.48
CA SER A 447 3.62 20.00 7.10
C SER A 447 3.78 21.40 6.46
N PHE A 448 3.05 22.40 6.94
CA PHE A 448 2.97 23.71 6.27
C PHE A 448 4.07 24.71 6.65
N SER A 449 4.76 24.50 7.77
CA SER A 449 5.94 25.27 8.17
C SER A 449 7.26 24.51 7.95
N HIS A 450 7.18 23.30 7.42
CA HIS A 450 8.32 22.42 7.24
C HIS A 450 9.10 22.78 5.97
N LYS A 451 10.43 22.67 6.03
CA LYS A 451 11.29 22.86 4.85
C LYS A 451 10.96 21.91 3.69
N HIS A 452 10.28 20.79 3.96
CA HIS A 452 9.84 19.80 3.00
C HIS A 452 8.33 19.86 2.73
N ALA A 453 7.68 21.01 2.94
CA ALA A 453 6.22 21.16 2.78
C ALA A 453 5.71 20.65 1.42
N LYS A 454 6.45 20.87 0.35
CA LYS A 454 6.11 20.40 -1.00
C LYS A 454 5.97 18.87 -1.06
N THR A 455 6.94 18.13 -0.55
CA THR A 455 6.91 16.65 -0.52
C THR A 455 5.80 16.13 0.39
N LEU A 456 5.59 16.78 1.54
CA LEU A 456 4.50 16.41 2.45
C LEU A 456 3.14 16.63 1.80
N ASN A 457 2.96 17.72 1.03
CA ASN A 457 1.72 17.95 0.29
C ASN A 457 1.48 16.89 -0.80
N ILE A 458 2.54 16.40 -1.47
CA ILE A 458 2.43 15.28 -2.41
C ILE A 458 1.92 14.03 -1.69
N LEU A 459 2.51 13.67 -0.55
CA LEU A 459 2.09 12.52 0.24
C LEU A 459 0.63 12.62 0.72
N TRP A 460 0.22 13.83 1.13
CA TRP A 460 -1.15 14.09 1.54
C TRP A 460 -2.15 13.96 0.40
N LEU A 461 -1.82 14.55 -0.73
CA LEU A 461 -2.66 14.45 -1.91
C LEU A 461 -2.74 13.00 -2.41
N THR A 462 -1.66 12.24 -2.26
CA THR A 462 -1.66 10.79 -2.55
C THR A 462 -2.64 10.05 -1.65
N TRP A 463 -2.61 10.28 -0.33
CA TRP A 463 -3.53 9.63 0.60
C TRP A 463 -4.99 9.95 0.28
N ILE A 464 -5.32 11.24 0.03
CA ILE A 464 -6.67 11.63 -0.40
C ILE A 464 -7.03 10.96 -1.72
N GLY A 465 -6.14 11.01 -2.70
CA GLY A 465 -6.36 10.42 -4.00
C GLY A 465 -6.66 8.92 -3.92
N LEU A 466 -5.94 8.18 -3.08
CA LEU A 466 -6.22 6.77 -2.79
C LEU A 466 -7.62 6.59 -2.19
N THR A 467 -7.95 7.38 -1.17
CA THR A 467 -9.26 7.31 -0.52
C THR A 467 -10.39 7.57 -1.52
N VAL A 468 -10.28 8.64 -2.29
CA VAL A 468 -11.31 9.00 -3.30
C VAL A 468 -11.42 7.92 -4.37
N PHE A 469 -10.29 7.41 -4.86
CA PHE A 469 -10.28 6.34 -5.87
C PHE A 469 -11.02 5.10 -5.37
N GLU A 470 -10.71 4.62 -4.17
CA GLU A 470 -11.34 3.43 -3.59
C GLU A 470 -12.83 3.67 -3.22
N LEU A 471 -13.21 4.90 -2.88
CA LEU A 471 -14.62 5.23 -2.64
C LEU A 471 -15.44 5.27 -3.93
N LEU A 472 -14.83 5.60 -5.07
CA LEU A 472 -15.50 5.63 -6.37
C LEU A 472 -15.70 4.23 -6.98
N PHE A 473 -14.71 3.34 -6.83
CA PHE A 473 -14.68 2.03 -7.50
C PHE A 473 -14.89 0.87 -6.51
N GLU A 474 -14.74 -0.36 -6.94
CA GLU A 474 -14.70 -1.53 -6.05
C GLU A 474 -13.66 -1.30 -4.93
N VAL A 475 -13.98 -1.72 -3.71
CA VAL A 475 -13.14 -1.48 -2.54
C VAL A 475 -12.68 -2.77 -1.88
N ARG A 476 -11.40 -2.80 -1.48
CA ARG A 476 -10.78 -3.87 -0.67
C ARG A 476 -9.71 -3.28 0.24
N ALA A 477 -9.52 -3.84 1.43
CA ALA A 477 -8.43 -3.39 2.32
C ALA A 477 -7.06 -3.56 1.66
N ARG A 478 -6.83 -4.64 0.89
CA ARG A 478 -5.58 -4.91 0.18
C ARG A 478 -5.21 -3.87 -0.88
N TYR A 479 -6.16 -3.04 -1.32
CA TYR A 479 -5.86 -1.99 -2.30
C TYR A 479 -5.02 -0.86 -1.73
N LEU A 480 -4.98 -0.68 -0.39
CA LEU A 480 -4.03 0.21 0.27
C LEU A 480 -2.62 -0.39 0.40
N TYR A 481 -2.48 -1.72 0.33
CA TYR A 481 -1.23 -2.41 0.68
C TYR A 481 -0.01 -1.87 -0.06
N THR A 482 -0.12 -1.64 -1.37
CA THR A 482 0.99 -1.11 -2.19
C THR A 482 1.47 0.27 -1.75
N ASN A 483 0.64 1.04 -1.04
CA ASN A 483 0.94 2.40 -0.60
C ASN A 483 1.28 2.49 0.90
N VAL A 484 1.25 1.39 1.65
CA VAL A 484 1.62 1.34 3.08
C VAL A 484 3.01 1.92 3.35
N PRO A 485 4.03 1.70 2.48
CA PRO A 485 5.33 2.33 2.65
C PRO A 485 5.28 3.87 2.76
N LEU A 486 4.38 4.52 2.02
CA LEU A 486 4.20 5.98 2.08
C LEU A 486 3.58 6.43 3.40
N PHE A 487 2.64 5.62 3.95
CA PHE A 487 2.06 5.88 5.28
C PHE A 487 3.11 5.74 6.38
N CYS A 488 4.03 4.79 6.29
CA CYS A 488 5.16 4.64 7.22
C CYS A 488 6.11 5.85 7.17
N VAL A 489 6.36 6.42 5.99
CA VAL A 489 7.13 7.67 5.85
C VAL A 489 6.41 8.84 6.54
N LEU A 490 5.10 8.98 6.35
CA LEU A 490 4.31 10.00 7.03
C LEU A 490 4.29 9.81 8.54
N ALA A 491 4.19 8.56 9.02
CA ALA A 491 4.24 8.24 10.45
C ALA A 491 5.58 8.65 11.07
N ALA A 492 6.70 8.43 10.38
CA ALA A 492 8.02 8.87 10.83
C ALA A 492 8.09 10.40 11.04
N VAL A 493 7.52 11.17 10.12
CA VAL A 493 7.40 12.63 10.25
C VAL A 493 6.48 12.99 11.41
N GLY A 494 5.36 12.28 11.57
CA GLY A 494 4.40 12.49 12.66
C GLY A 494 5.00 12.28 14.04
N ILE A 495 5.85 11.28 14.23
CA ILE A 495 6.58 11.04 15.48
C ILE A 495 7.41 12.27 15.87
N GLU A 496 8.17 12.82 14.91
CA GLU A 496 8.97 14.04 15.18
C GLU A 496 8.08 15.21 15.60
N ASN A 497 6.92 15.37 14.97
CA ASN A 497 6.00 16.46 15.24
C ASN A 497 5.37 16.38 16.65
N ILE A 498 4.89 15.18 17.01
CA ILE A 498 4.31 14.96 18.35
C ILE A 498 5.37 15.21 19.41
N ARG A 499 6.61 14.71 19.19
CA ARG A 499 7.71 14.97 20.12
C ARG A 499 8.00 16.47 20.30
N ARG A 500 8.07 17.23 19.21
CA ARG A 500 8.27 18.68 19.28
C ARG A 500 7.13 19.37 20.04
N LEU A 501 5.88 18.94 19.84
CA LEU A 501 4.73 19.45 20.56
C LEU A 501 4.82 19.12 22.07
N PHE A 502 5.14 17.86 22.38
CA PHE A 502 5.30 17.39 23.76
C PHE A 502 6.39 18.18 24.52
N CYS A 503 7.56 18.40 23.91
CA CYS A 503 8.62 19.21 24.50
C CYS A 503 8.13 20.65 24.80
N ARG A 504 7.47 21.30 23.84
CA ARG A 504 6.95 22.66 24.04
C ARG A 504 5.91 22.76 25.17
N ILE A 505 5.02 21.77 25.29
CA ILE A 505 4.01 21.72 26.35
C ILE A 505 4.70 21.56 27.71
N THR A 506 5.63 20.64 27.81
CA THR A 506 6.33 20.37 29.08
C THR A 506 7.25 21.52 29.51
N GLU A 507 7.89 22.24 28.59
CA GLU A 507 8.65 23.45 28.87
C GLU A 507 7.73 24.57 29.43
N LYS A 508 6.57 24.77 28.84
CA LYS A 508 5.59 25.74 29.33
C LYS A 508 5.03 25.38 30.71
N LEU A 509 4.82 24.10 31.00
CA LEU A 509 4.38 23.62 32.31
C LEU A 509 5.46 23.80 33.38
N SER A 510 6.72 23.47 33.06
CA SER A 510 7.84 23.64 33.98
C SER A 510 8.11 25.12 34.30
N ALA A 511 7.93 26.02 33.32
CA ALA A 511 8.07 27.47 33.54
C ALA A 511 6.95 28.08 34.41
N ARG A 512 5.82 27.40 34.59
CA ARG A 512 4.70 27.82 35.44
C ARG A 512 4.78 27.28 36.88
N LEU A 513 5.60 26.29 37.13
CA LEU A 513 5.81 25.77 38.47
C LEU A 513 6.71 26.76 39.22
N PRO A 514 6.31 27.25 40.41
CA PRO A 514 7.16 28.14 41.22
C PRO A 514 8.46 27.41 41.53
N ALA A 515 9.58 28.13 41.40
CA ALA A 515 10.89 27.61 41.79
C ALA A 515 10.78 27.08 43.22
N LYS A 516 10.99 25.77 43.41
CA LYS A 516 11.12 25.24 44.77
C LYS A 516 12.24 26.05 45.46
N LYS A 517 11.85 26.91 46.43
CA LYS A 517 12.80 27.54 47.32
C LYS A 517 13.60 26.40 47.94
N SER A 518 14.90 26.37 47.67
CA SER A 518 15.84 25.54 48.37
C SER A 518 15.80 25.96 49.84
N VAL A 519 15.29 25.09 50.69
CA VAL A 519 15.42 25.18 52.14
C VAL A 519 16.75 24.55 52.53
#